data_1302a12b9bcb9bd028e5d94719a360ca
#
_entry.id   1302a12b9bcb9bd028e5d94719a360ca
#
_cell.length_a   1.000
_cell.length_b   1.000
_cell.length_c   1.000
_cell.angle_alpha   90.00
_cell.angle_beta   90.00
_cell.angle_gamma   90.00
#
_symmetry.space_group_name_H-M   'P 1'
#
loop_
_entity.id
_entity.type
_entity.pdbx_description
1 polymer ?
#
loop_
_entity_poly.entity_id
_entity_poly.type
_entity_poly.pdbx_seq_one_letter_code
_entity_poly.pdbx_strand_id
1 'polypeptide(L)'
;MATLLLVDDRVENLDLLSRLLLRKGYQIHSVTEGKQVVGVAQHLDPDLILLDVNMPEIDGFEVCRRLKAEPETAGIPVIFVSALDNVIDKVKAFASGGVDYITKPFQLAEVIARIENQLKLKRLQEQLEAQNARLQAEIRDRIQAEDSLRQQEQYLRLILDNIPQQVFWKDTNLVFLGCNQNWANAAYLESPDEVVGKTDYDMFGDTEIAEKFREQDRRIIETNTPELHITAKKQKLDAEGRPVWLDINKLPIHDDHGNVIGVLGVLEDITKRKLAEEALRAEKQKSEHLLLNILPQAIVDRLKQLESAIADRFDDTTVMFADIVGFTTLSSHISPIEVVDILNQIFSVFDRLADKHGLEKIKTIGDAYMVAGGLPIPRSDSPEAVANMALDMLQAMADFQPAGNSPLEIRIGVNTGPVVAGVIGIKKFIYDLWGDTVNVASRMESTGLPGRIQVSETTYLRLQNHFEFEERGLIPIKGKGTMKTYWLVGHNQT
;
A
#
# COMPACT_ATOMS: atom_id res chain seq x y z
N MET A 1 39.81 -61.08 -12.36
CA MET A 1 40.51 -62.36 -12.12
C MET A 1 41.23 -62.17 -10.80
N ALA A 2 41.04 -63.02 -9.79
CA ALA A 2 41.64 -62.76 -8.49
C ALA A 2 43.12 -63.10 -8.48
N THR A 3 43.89 -62.22 -7.86
CA THR A 3 45.39 -62.40 -7.75
C THR A 3 45.70 -62.98 -6.37
N LEU A 4 46.37 -64.12 -6.37
CA LEU A 4 46.79 -64.79 -5.16
C LEU A 4 48.31 -64.74 -5.00
N LEU A 5 48.79 -64.44 -3.81
CA LEU A 5 50.21 -64.53 -3.45
C LEU A 5 50.44 -65.82 -2.65
N LEU A 6 51.28 -66.71 -3.17
CA LEU A 6 51.71 -67.93 -2.54
C LEU A 6 53.03 -67.72 -1.86
N VAL A 7 53.15 -68.13 -0.62
CA VAL A 7 54.35 -67.95 0.17
C VAL A 7 54.69 -69.32 0.83
N ASP A 8 55.80 -69.94 0.43
CA ASP A 8 56.31 -71.23 0.96
C ASP A 8 57.81 -71.32 0.66
N ASP A 9 58.62 -71.73 1.60
CA ASP A 9 60.08 -71.82 1.39
C ASP A 9 60.48 -72.95 0.43
N ARG A 10 59.59 -73.88 0.13
CA ARG A 10 59.77 -75.01 -0.73
C ARG A 10 59.17 -74.77 -2.11
N VAL A 11 60.06 -74.70 -3.11
CA VAL A 11 59.64 -74.44 -4.52
C VAL A 11 58.69 -75.51 -5.04
N GLU A 12 58.81 -76.78 -4.59
CA GLU A 12 57.91 -77.85 -4.99
C GLU A 12 56.44 -77.61 -4.54
N ASN A 13 56.26 -77.04 -3.36
CA ASN A 13 54.92 -76.67 -2.84
C ASN A 13 54.31 -75.53 -3.66
N LEU A 14 55.11 -74.53 -3.96
CA LEU A 14 54.66 -73.40 -4.78
C LEU A 14 54.30 -73.83 -6.20
N ASP A 15 55.11 -74.68 -6.82
CA ASP A 15 54.82 -75.20 -8.16
C ASP A 15 53.53 -76.04 -8.19
N LEU A 16 53.33 -76.89 -7.20
CA LEU A 16 52.13 -77.69 -7.13
C LEU A 16 50.87 -76.85 -6.99
N LEU A 17 50.86 -75.91 -6.02
CA LEU A 17 49.70 -75.01 -5.76
C LEU A 17 49.50 -74.09 -6.94
N SER A 18 50.54 -73.48 -7.51
CA SER A 18 50.44 -72.55 -8.65
C SER A 18 49.82 -73.25 -9.86
N ARG A 19 50.24 -74.44 -10.24
CA ARG A 19 49.69 -75.21 -11.39
C ARG A 19 48.19 -75.49 -11.19
N LEU A 20 47.80 -75.85 -9.98
CA LEU A 20 46.43 -76.19 -9.63
C LEU A 20 45.49 -74.96 -9.60
N LEU A 21 45.93 -73.82 -9.03
CA LEU A 21 45.19 -72.61 -8.94
C LEU A 21 45.09 -71.81 -10.24
N LEU A 22 46.22 -71.88 -11.08
CA LEU A 22 46.18 -71.31 -12.42
C LEU A 22 45.13 -71.98 -13.33
N ARG A 23 44.93 -73.33 -13.20
CA ARG A 23 43.86 -74.05 -13.93
C ARG A 23 42.49 -73.65 -13.53
N LYS A 24 42.31 -73.05 -12.35
CA LYS A 24 41.04 -72.50 -11.82
C LYS A 24 40.81 -71.00 -12.17
N GLY A 25 41.80 -70.44 -12.91
CA GLY A 25 41.65 -69.06 -13.39
C GLY A 25 42.11 -67.97 -12.41
N TYR A 26 42.92 -68.31 -11.42
CA TYR A 26 43.58 -67.32 -10.55
C TYR A 26 44.90 -66.83 -11.22
N GLN A 27 45.25 -65.58 -10.95
CA GLN A 27 46.63 -65.09 -11.20
C GLN A 27 47.48 -65.42 -9.99
N ILE A 28 48.65 -65.99 -10.20
CA ILE A 28 49.48 -66.49 -9.12
C ILE A 28 50.85 -65.82 -9.15
N HIS A 29 51.22 -65.31 -7.99
CA HIS A 29 52.56 -64.82 -7.70
C HIS A 29 53.13 -65.67 -6.55
N SER A 30 54.37 -65.98 -6.57
CA SER A 30 55.01 -66.85 -5.61
C SER A 30 56.23 -66.18 -4.99
N VAL A 31 56.41 -66.33 -3.70
CA VAL A 31 57.51 -65.80 -2.93
C VAL A 31 58.09 -66.93 -2.03
N THR A 32 59.42 -67.11 -2.05
CA THR A 32 60.10 -68.15 -1.24
C THR A 32 60.66 -67.60 0.08
N GLU A 33 60.76 -66.28 0.25
CA GLU A 33 61.44 -65.66 1.37
C GLU A 33 60.41 -64.78 2.18
N GLY A 34 60.19 -65.09 3.45
CA GLY A 34 59.24 -64.36 4.30
C GLY A 34 59.53 -62.87 4.41
N LYS A 35 60.78 -62.42 4.32
CA LYS A 35 61.21 -61.03 4.37
C LYS A 35 60.70 -60.18 3.19
N GLN A 36 60.45 -60.77 2.04
CA GLN A 36 60.03 -60.08 0.82
C GLN A 36 58.52 -59.96 0.72
N VAL A 37 57.76 -60.72 1.53
CA VAL A 37 56.34 -60.86 1.36
C VAL A 37 55.58 -59.52 1.53
N VAL A 38 55.92 -58.70 2.54
CA VAL A 38 55.30 -57.42 2.73
C VAL A 38 55.49 -56.45 1.56
N GLY A 39 56.72 -56.31 1.09
CA GLY A 39 57.07 -55.49 -0.07
C GLY A 39 56.40 -55.96 -1.37
N VAL A 40 56.31 -57.26 -1.56
CA VAL A 40 55.62 -57.84 -2.73
C VAL A 40 54.13 -57.63 -2.61
N ALA A 41 53.53 -57.79 -1.43
CA ALA A 41 52.13 -57.62 -1.23
C ALA A 41 51.71 -56.13 -1.42
N GLN A 42 52.54 -55.15 -1.02
CA GLN A 42 52.31 -53.71 -1.27
C GLN A 42 52.28 -53.35 -2.76
N HIS A 43 53.21 -53.94 -3.52
CA HIS A 43 53.30 -53.66 -4.98
C HIS A 43 52.29 -54.45 -5.82
N LEU A 44 51.94 -55.65 -5.38
CA LEU A 44 51.07 -56.56 -6.13
C LEU A 44 49.57 -56.37 -5.81
N ASP A 45 49.25 -55.89 -4.59
CA ASP A 45 47.91 -55.79 -4.02
C ASP A 45 47.10 -57.08 -4.27
N PRO A 46 47.53 -58.24 -3.73
CA PRO A 46 46.84 -59.48 -3.98
C PRO A 46 45.46 -59.54 -3.27
N ASP A 47 44.55 -60.23 -3.91
CA ASP A 47 43.18 -60.42 -3.31
C ASP A 47 43.22 -61.36 -2.08
N LEU A 48 44.22 -62.24 -2.00
CA LEU A 48 44.45 -63.18 -0.91
C LEU A 48 45.86 -63.73 -0.88
N ILE A 49 46.41 -63.99 0.31
CA ILE A 49 47.72 -64.59 0.53
C ILE A 49 47.56 -66.00 1.13
N LEU A 50 48.15 -66.99 0.50
CA LEU A 50 48.41 -68.31 1.10
C LEU A 50 49.82 -68.35 1.66
N LEU A 51 49.93 -68.50 2.98
CA LEU A 51 51.19 -68.30 3.70
C LEU A 51 51.60 -69.55 4.46
N ASP A 52 52.69 -70.13 4.14
CA ASP A 52 53.25 -71.23 4.96
C ASP A 52 53.71 -70.76 6.34
N VAL A 53 53.45 -71.58 7.34
CA VAL A 53 53.81 -71.24 8.74
C VAL A 53 55.27 -71.44 9.00
N ASN A 54 55.81 -72.58 8.47
CA ASN A 54 57.17 -72.97 8.80
C ASN A 54 58.18 -72.56 7.69
N MET A 55 58.69 -71.35 7.83
CA MET A 55 59.67 -70.80 6.94
C MET A 55 60.97 -70.46 7.69
N PRO A 56 62.16 -70.57 7.04
CA PRO A 56 63.41 -70.20 7.65
C PRO A 56 63.46 -68.64 7.88
N GLU A 57 64.24 -68.24 8.86
CA GLU A 57 64.51 -66.87 9.28
C GLU A 57 63.29 -66.11 9.89
N ILE A 58 62.14 -66.11 9.26
CA ILE A 58 60.92 -65.47 9.74
C ILE A 58 59.76 -66.44 9.50
N ASP A 59 59.06 -66.77 10.57
CA ASP A 59 57.90 -67.64 10.49
C ASP A 59 56.68 -66.98 9.89
N GLY A 60 55.71 -67.76 9.39
CA GLY A 60 54.54 -67.21 8.74
C GLY A 60 53.68 -66.34 9.69
N PHE A 61 53.67 -66.62 11.00
CA PHE A 61 52.93 -65.80 11.94
C PHE A 61 53.51 -64.39 12.08
N GLU A 62 54.83 -64.25 12.05
CA GLU A 62 55.46 -62.92 12.08
C GLU A 62 55.22 -62.17 10.77
N VAL A 63 55.31 -62.86 9.59
CA VAL A 63 54.97 -62.26 8.29
C VAL A 63 53.55 -61.76 8.31
N CYS A 64 52.56 -62.52 8.83
CA CYS A 64 51.18 -62.07 8.89
C CYS A 64 51.03 -60.84 9.81
N ARG A 65 51.67 -60.86 10.97
CA ARG A 65 51.63 -59.66 11.85
C ARG A 65 52.15 -58.39 11.16
N ARG A 66 53.21 -58.49 10.39
CA ARG A 66 53.76 -57.35 9.62
C ARG A 66 52.79 -56.90 8.51
N LEU A 67 52.17 -57.83 7.78
CA LEU A 67 51.15 -57.53 6.79
C LEU A 67 49.99 -56.81 7.41
N LYS A 68 49.57 -57.21 8.64
CA LYS A 68 48.42 -56.58 9.35
C LYS A 68 48.76 -55.26 10.04
N ALA A 69 50.07 -54.98 10.27
CA ALA A 69 50.56 -53.73 10.83
C ALA A 69 50.64 -52.60 9.80
N GLU A 70 50.73 -52.89 8.51
CA GLU A 70 50.83 -51.93 7.43
C GLU A 70 49.42 -51.61 6.87
N PRO A 71 48.99 -50.34 6.80
CA PRO A 71 47.66 -49.97 6.32
C PRO A 71 47.33 -50.50 4.93
N GLU A 72 48.32 -50.52 4.02
CA GLU A 72 48.15 -50.95 2.62
C GLU A 72 47.93 -52.46 2.47
N THR A 73 48.40 -53.28 3.38
CA THR A 73 48.27 -54.73 3.33
C THR A 73 47.40 -55.35 4.40
N ALA A 74 46.97 -54.55 5.40
CA ALA A 74 46.16 -55.01 6.53
C ALA A 74 44.82 -55.63 6.10
N GLY A 75 44.22 -55.11 5.01
CA GLY A 75 42.95 -55.60 4.44
C GLY A 75 43.08 -56.93 3.67
N ILE A 76 44.28 -57.35 3.30
CA ILE A 76 44.45 -58.55 2.50
C ILE A 76 44.21 -59.80 3.37
N PRO A 77 43.29 -60.72 3.02
CA PRO A 77 43.05 -61.91 3.78
C PRO A 77 44.27 -62.90 3.64
N VAL A 78 44.71 -63.41 4.80
CA VAL A 78 45.81 -64.37 4.86
C VAL A 78 45.27 -65.72 5.33
N ILE A 79 45.46 -66.77 4.49
CA ILE A 79 45.17 -68.17 4.86
C ILE A 79 46.51 -68.86 5.14
N PHE A 80 46.64 -69.37 6.37
CA PHE A 80 47.81 -70.10 6.70
C PHE A 80 47.77 -71.50 6.14
N VAL A 81 48.98 -71.99 5.69
CA VAL A 81 49.19 -73.40 5.27
C VAL A 81 50.19 -74.03 6.23
N SER A 82 49.83 -75.10 6.93
CA SER A 82 50.70 -75.65 8.00
C SER A 82 50.70 -77.20 8.00
N ALA A 83 51.82 -77.79 8.35
CA ALA A 83 51.90 -79.22 8.63
C ALA A 83 51.43 -79.61 10.06
N LEU A 84 51.19 -78.65 10.89
CA LEU A 84 50.83 -78.80 12.30
C LEU A 84 49.30 -78.86 12.47
N ASP A 85 48.82 -79.97 12.99
CA ASP A 85 47.38 -80.13 13.30
C ASP A 85 47.10 -79.91 14.80
N ASN A 86 47.89 -79.04 15.46
CA ASN A 86 47.79 -78.75 16.87
C ASN A 86 46.85 -77.54 17.08
N VAL A 87 45.94 -77.63 18.06
CA VAL A 87 45.00 -76.55 18.44
C VAL A 87 45.71 -75.21 18.76
N ILE A 88 46.87 -75.28 19.36
CA ILE A 88 47.67 -74.10 19.75
C ILE A 88 48.12 -73.31 18.51
N ASP A 89 48.48 -73.96 17.43
CA ASP A 89 48.93 -73.28 16.20
C ASP A 89 47.77 -72.65 15.43
N LYS A 90 46.60 -73.29 15.48
CA LYS A 90 45.37 -72.69 14.94
C LYS A 90 44.97 -71.41 15.68
N VAL A 91 45.05 -71.38 17.01
CA VAL A 91 44.80 -70.17 17.82
C VAL A 91 45.83 -69.08 17.50
N LYS A 92 47.12 -69.44 17.36
CA LYS A 92 48.17 -68.46 16.93
C LYS A 92 47.93 -67.90 15.55
N ALA A 93 47.45 -68.71 14.59
CA ALA A 93 47.14 -68.23 13.23
C ALA A 93 46.09 -67.15 13.26
N PHE A 94 45.00 -67.35 13.94
CA PHE A 94 43.96 -66.31 14.09
C PHE A 94 44.45 -65.10 14.89
N ALA A 95 45.19 -65.34 16.00
CA ALA A 95 45.76 -64.26 16.81
C ALA A 95 46.77 -63.40 16.04
N SER A 96 47.45 -63.92 15.00
CA SER A 96 48.32 -63.16 14.13
C SER A 96 47.62 -62.38 13.03
N GLY A 97 46.28 -62.44 12.94
CA GLY A 97 45.47 -61.75 11.95
C GLY A 97 45.14 -62.60 10.71
N GLY A 98 45.44 -63.92 10.69
CA GLY A 98 45.02 -64.81 9.64
C GLY A 98 43.49 -65.02 9.68
N VAL A 99 42.88 -65.18 8.52
CA VAL A 99 41.42 -65.35 8.39
C VAL A 99 40.98 -66.79 8.32
N ASP A 100 41.91 -67.69 7.98
CA ASP A 100 41.68 -69.15 7.90
C ASP A 100 43.06 -69.93 7.92
N TYR A 101 42.95 -71.23 8.00
CA TYR A 101 44.13 -72.10 7.92
C TYR A 101 43.83 -73.38 7.15
N ILE A 102 44.90 -74.02 6.56
CA ILE A 102 44.86 -75.28 5.76
C ILE A 102 45.93 -76.18 6.29
N THR A 103 45.55 -77.44 6.61
CA THR A 103 46.53 -78.42 7.10
C THR A 103 47.15 -79.25 5.98
N LYS A 104 48.49 -79.44 5.96
CA LYS A 104 49.19 -80.33 5.06
C LYS A 104 49.14 -81.77 5.62
N PRO A 105 48.89 -82.84 4.79
CA PRO A 105 48.65 -82.78 3.36
C PRO A 105 47.20 -82.34 3.12
N PHE A 106 47.01 -81.38 2.21
CA PHE A 106 45.69 -80.74 1.91
C PHE A 106 45.06 -81.42 0.67
N GLN A 107 43.75 -81.39 0.62
CA GLN A 107 43.00 -81.69 -0.61
C GLN A 107 42.78 -80.41 -1.40
N LEU A 108 42.95 -80.47 -2.71
CA LEU A 108 42.72 -79.27 -3.55
C LEU A 108 41.36 -78.66 -3.44
N ALA A 109 40.29 -79.46 -3.27
CA ALA A 109 38.94 -78.98 -3.11
C ALA A 109 38.77 -78.12 -1.83
N GLU A 110 39.47 -78.47 -0.74
CA GLU A 110 39.47 -77.68 0.49
C GLU A 110 40.17 -76.32 0.29
N VAL A 111 41.36 -76.34 -0.35
CA VAL A 111 42.09 -75.10 -0.63
C VAL A 111 41.25 -74.14 -1.45
N ILE A 112 40.62 -74.60 -2.54
CA ILE A 112 39.75 -73.77 -3.39
C ILE A 112 38.53 -73.24 -2.59
N ALA A 113 37.84 -74.10 -1.86
CA ALA A 113 36.66 -73.69 -1.10
C ALA A 113 36.99 -72.58 -0.08
N ARG A 114 38.11 -72.65 0.63
CA ARG A 114 38.57 -71.65 1.58
C ARG A 114 38.95 -70.33 0.87
N ILE A 115 39.67 -70.38 -0.24
CA ILE A 115 40.03 -69.23 -1.07
C ILE A 115 38.74 -68.53 -1.54
N GLU A 116 37.80 -69.28 -2.16
CA GLU A 116 36.54 -68.73 -2.69
C GLU A 116 35.72 -68.12 -1.62
N ASN A 117 35.65 -68.72 -0.43
CA ASN A 117 34.90 -68.18 0.72
C ASN A 117 35.50 -66.81 1.18
N GLN A 118 36.81 -66.74 1.33
CA GLN A 118 37.47 -65.50 1.78
C GLN A 118 37.36 -64.39 0.73
N LEU A 119 37.52 -64.70 -0.55
CA LEU A 119 37.33 -63.74 -1.65
C LEU A 119 35.89 -63.24 -1.72
N LYS A 120 34.89 -64.10 -1.46
CA LYS A 120 33.49 -63.70 -1.40
C LYS A 120 33.20 -62.76 -0.22
N LEU A 121 33.72 -63.05 0.96
CA LEU A 121 33.58 -62.21 2.15
C LEU A 121 34.19 -60.83 1.93
N LYS A 122 35.42 -60.75 1.37
CA LYS A 122 36.06 -59.46 1.00
C LYS A 122 35.18 -58.63 0.07
N ARG A 123 34.68 -59.20 -1.03
CA ARG A 123 33.78 -58.51 -1.96
C ARG A 123 32.48 -58.02 -1.33
N LEU A 124 31.86 -58.83 -0.46
CA LEU A 124 30.62 -58.45 0.22
C LEU A 124 30.87 -57.29 1.20
N GLN A 125 32.00 -57.28 1.89
CA GLN A 125 32.41 -56.18 2.77
C GLN A 125 32.64 -54.88 1.98
N GLU A 126 33.40 -54.94 0.87
CA GLU A 126 33.62 -53.79 0.02
C GLU A 126 32.31 -53.21 -0.56
N GLN A 127 31.38 -54.10 -0.97
CA GLN A 127 30.07 -53.70 -1.46
C GLN A 127 29.23 -53.00 -0.36
N LEU A 128 29.25 -53.51 0.85
CA LEU A 128 28.53 -52.94 2.00
C LEU A 128 29.08 -51.57 2.38
N GLU A 129 30.39 -51.40 2.40
CA GLU A 129 31.07 -50.14 2.67
C GLU A 129 30.71 -49.07 1.62
N ALA A 130 30.76 -49.46 0.32
CA ALA A 130 30.38 -48.59 -0.79
C ALA A 130 28.87 -48.18 -0.70
N GLN A 131 28.01 -49.15 -0.37
CA GLN A 131 26.58 -48.86 -0.22
C GLN A 131 26.29 -47.92 0.97
N ASN A 132 26.96 -48.16 2.12
CA ASN A 132 26.83 -47.29 3.28
C ASN A 132 27.31 -45.87 2.99
N ALA A 133 28.44 -45.70 2.30
CA ALA A 133 28.95 -44.39 1.91
C ALA A 133 27.94 -43.64 1.01
N ARG A 134 27.33 -44.38 0.04
CA ARG A 134 26.32 -43.81 -0.86
C ARG A 134 25.06 -43.38 -0.08
N LEU A 135 24.53 -44.24 0.81
CA LEU A 135 23.35 -43.89 1.63
C LEU A 135 23.59 -42.70 2.54
N GLN A 136 24.77 -42.62 3.14
CA GLN A 136 25.15 -41.46 3.98
C GLN A 136 25.22 -40.15 3.17
N ALA A 137 25.66 -40.19 1.94
CA ALA A 137 25.64 -39.02 1.04
C ALA A 137 24.21 -38.62 0.73
N GLU A 138 23.33 -39.56 0.35
CA GLU A 138 21.92 -39.31 0.03
C GLU A 138 21.14 -38.74 1.24
N ILE A 139 21.39 -39.27 2.42
CA ILE A 139 20.79 -38.72 3.67
C ILE A 139 21.23 -37.27 3.91
N ARG A 140 22.51 -36.96 3.72
CA ARG A 140 23.00 -35.58 3.90
C ARG A 140 22.34 -34.61 2.93
N ASP A 141 22.27 -34.99 1.64
CA ASP A 141 21.64 -34.16 0.60
C ASP A 141 20.14 -33.91 0.91
N ARG A 142 19.44 -34.96 1.36
CA ARG A 142 18.05 -34.85 1.75
C ARG A 142 17.84 -33.91 2.96
N ILE A 143 18.63 -34.04 4.01
CA ILE A 143 18.57 -33.17 5.19
C ILE A 143 18.83 -31.71 4.76
N GLN A 144 19.83 -31.47 3.91
CA GLN A 144 20.12 -30.12 3.43
C GLN A 144 18.97 -29.52 2.61
N ALA A 145 18.32 -30.32 1.76
CA ALA A 145 17.15 -29.90 1.00
C ALA A 145 15.95 -29.59 1.89
N GLU A 146 15.68 -30.46 2.90
CA GLU A 146 14.60 -30.24 3.89
C GLU A 146 14.84 -28.97 4.73
N ASP A 147 16.08 -28.74 5.19
CA ASP A 147 16.44 -27.53 5.95
C ASP A 147 16.30 -26.25 5.09
N SER A 148 16.71 -26.31 3.81
CA SER A 148 16.55 -25.19 2.88
C SER A 148 15.08 -24.86 2.65
N LEU A 149 14.25 -25.86 2.42
CA LEU A 149 12.79 -25.67 2.25
C LEU A 149 12.17 -25.04 3.50
N ARG A 150 12.49 -25.57 4.67
CA ARG A 150 12.01 -25.05 5.95
C ARG A 150 12.40 -23.58 6.17
N GLN A 151 13.64 -23.22 5.81
CA GLN A 151 14.09 -21.82 5.89
C GLN A 151 13.31 -20.91 4.93
N GLN A 152 13.04 -21.37 3.70
CA GLN A 152 12.24 -20.62 2.73
C GLN A 152 10.80 -20.42 3.22
N GLU A 153 10.16 -21.45 3.76
CA GLU A 153 8.80 -21.34 4.33
C GLU A 153 8.76 -20.37 5.51
N GLN A 154 9.73 -20.45 6.41
CA GLN A 154 9.83 -19.51 7.54
C GLN A 154 10.03 -18.06 7.07
N TYR A 155 10.87 -17.86 6.05
CA TYR A 155 11.12 -16.52 5.50
C TYR A 155 9.88 -15.92 4.83
N LEU A 156 9.14 -16.72 4.04
CA LEU A 156 7.87 -16.30 3.43
C LEU A 156 6.83 -15.96 4.50
N ARG A 157 6.70 -16.75 5.56
CA ARG A 157 5.80 -16.47 6.68
C ARG A 157 6.17 -15.15 7.37
N LEU A 158 7.45 -14.92 7.65
CA LEU A 158 7.94 -13.65 8.22
C LEU A 158 7.61 -12.45 7.33
N ILE A 159 7.75 -12.56 6.01
CA ILE A 159 7.36 -11.49 5.08
C ILE A 159 5.87 -11.22 5.19
N LEU A 160 5.01 -12.24 5.10
CA LEU A 160 3.57 -12.12 5.15
C LEU A 160 3.07 -11.52 6.47
N ASP A 161 3.70 -11.86 7.60
CA ASP A 161 3.31 -11.37 8.92
C ASP A 161 3.77 -9.92 9.19
N ASN A 162 4.80 -9.44 8.47
CA ASN A 162 5.32 -8.07 8.63
C ASN A 162 4.70 -7.06 7.65
N ILE A 163 3.96 -7.46 6.61
CA ILE A 163 3.22 -6.53 5.79
C ILE A 163 1.96 -6.05 6.55
N PRO A 164 1.64 -4.73 6.48
CA PRO A 164 0.51 -4.17 7.23
C PRO A 164 -0.86 -4.61 6.70
N GLN A 165 -0.93 -5.13 5.47
CA GLN A 165 -2.15 -5.61 4.87
C GLN A 165 -2.59 -6.95 5.49
N GLN A 166 -3.89 -7.17 5.50
CA GLN A 166 -4.49 -8.45 5.82
C GLN A 166 -4.50 -9.32 4.55
N VAL A 167 -3.89 -10.50 4.60
CA VAL A 167 -3.76 -11.39 3.44
C VAL A 167 -4.35 -12.74 3.77
N PHE A 168 -5.14 -13.29 2.87
CA PHE A 168 -5.64 -14.65 2.92
C PHE A 168 -5.62 -15.28 1.52
N TRP A 169 -5.62 -16.61 1.46
CA TRP A 169 -5.77 -17.33 0.20
C TRP A 169 -6.61 -18.57 0.37
N LYS A 170 -7.36 -18.90 -0.68
CA LYS A 170 -8.28 -20.03 -0.74
C LYS A 170 -8.01 -20.88 -1.98
N ASP A 171 -8.43 -22.14 -1.94
CA ASP A 171 -8.45 -23.01 -3.11
C ASP A 171 -9.66 -22.70 -4.03
N THR A 172 -9.79 -23.48 -5.10
CA THR A 172 -10.91 -23.36 -6.06
C THR A 172 -12.27 -23.80 -5.47
N ASN A 173 -12.29 -24.49 -4.35
CA ASN A 173 -13.51 -24.85 -3.61
C ASN A 173 -13.90 -23.78 -2.59
N LEU A 174 -13.13 -22.67 -2.54
CA LEU A 174 -13.30 -21.58 -1.59
C LEU A 174 -13.07 -22.00 -0.15
N VAL A 175 -12.14 -22.93 0.06
CA VAL A 175 -11.64 -23.35 1.37
C VAL A 175 -10.36 -22.56 1.66
N PHE A 176 -10.25 -21.96 2.83
CA PHE A 176 -9.06 -21.25 3.26
C PHE A 176 -7.86 -22.19 3.36
N LEU A 177 -6.81 -21.88 2.61
CA LEU A 177 -5.52 -22.55 2.69
C LEU A 177 -4.57 -21.85 3.65
N GLY A 178 -4.83 -20.59 3.98
CA GLY A 178 -4.03 -19.84 4.94
C GLY A 178 -4.35 -18.35 4.95
N CYS A 179 -3.71 -17.65 5.88
CA CYS A 179 -3.73 -16.21 6.00
C CYS A 179 -2.45 -15.74 6.70
N ASN A 180 -2.20 -14.42 6.71
CA ASN A 180 -1.16 -13.83 7.56
C ASN A 180 -1.71 -13.49 8.96
N GLN A 181 -0.81 -13.15 9.90
CA GLN A 181 -1.19 -12.81 11.27
C GLN A 181 -2.12 -11.60 11.33
N ASN A 182 -1.96 -10.62 10.45
CA ASN A 182 -2.80 -9.42 10.42
C ASN A 182 -4.25 -9.75 10.03
N TRP A 183 -4.46 -10.68 9.10
CA TRP A 183 -5.81 -11.15 8.78
C TRP A 183 -6.40 -11.97 9.92
N ALA A 184 -5.61 -12.88 10.54
CA ALA A 184 -6.04 -13.67 11.69
C ALA A 184 -6.51 -12.77 12.83
N ASN A 185 -5.73 -11.74 13.18
CA ASN A 185 -6.09 -10.76 14.20
C ASN A 185 -7.40 -10.02 13.85
N ALA A 186 -7.58 -9.62 12.58
CA ALA A 186 -8.79 -8.94 12.11
C ALA A 186 -10.03 -9.86 12.08
N ALA A 187 -9.83 -11.17 11.98
CA ALA A 187 -10.85 -12.20 12.06
C ALA A 187 -11.07 -12.75 13.49
N TYR A 188 -10.34 -12.22 14.50
CA TYR A 188 -10.38 -12.63 15.90
C TYR A 188 -9.94 -14.07 16.14
N LEU A 189 -8.96 -14.54 15.34
CA LEU A 189 -8.28 -15.83 15.54
C LEU A 189 -6.98 -15.61 16.33
N GLU A 190 -6.59 -16.61 17.09
CA GLU A 190 -5.33 -16.59 17.85
C GLU A 190 -4.12 -16.86 16.94
N SER A 191 -4.32 -17.68 15.89
CA SER A 191 -3.28 -18.09 14.96
C SER A 191 -3.79 -18.15 13.51
N PRO A 192 -2.93 -17.86 12.52
CA PRO A 192 -3.24 -18.10 11.10
C PRO A 192 -3.60 -19.55 10.77
N ASP A 193 -3.09 -20.51 11.54
CA ASP A 193 -3.34 -21.92 11.29
C ASP A 193 -4.80 -22.34 11.57
N GLU A 194 -5.52 -21.54 12.37
CA GLU A 194 -6.92 -21.82 12.71
C GLU A 194 -7.89 -21.66 11.54
N VAL A 195 -7.52 -20.91 10.50
CA VAL A 195 -8.37 -20.71 9.34
C VAL A 195 -8.27 -21.83 8.33
N VAL A 196 -7.17 -22.58 8.34
CA VAL A 196 -6.89 -23.64 7.37
C VAL A 196 -8.00 -24.69 7.37
N GLY A 197 -8.54 -24.99 6.20
CA GLY A 197 -9.63 -25.94 6.02
C GLY A 197 -11.04 -25.41 6.31
N LYS A 198 -11.18 -24.18 6.82
CA LYS A 198 -12.47 -23.52 7.02
C LYS A 198 -13.01 -22.89 5.75
N THR A 199 -14.29 -22.61 5.73
CA THR A 199 -15.00 -21.88 4.69
C THR A 199 -15.45 -20.51 5.20
N ASP A 200 -15.96 -19.65 4.32
CA ASP A 200 -16.56 -18.37 4.74
C ASP A 200 -17.74 -18.55 5.69
N TYR A 201 -18.50 -19.66 5.54
CA TYR A 201 -19.61 -19.98 6.44
C TYR A 201 -19.15 -20.27 7.87
N ASP A 202 -18.00 -20.94 8.02
CA ASP A 202 -17.42 -21.23 9.33
C ASP A 202 -16.87 -19.97 10.01
N MET A 203 -16.49 -18.97 9.21
CA MET A 203 -15.80 -17.77 9.69
C MET A 203 -16.73 -16.61 10.05
N PHE A 204 -17.83 -16.41 9.29
CA PHE A 204 -18.59 -15.17 9.39
C PHE A 204 -19.95 -15.30 10.06
N GLY A 205 -20.40 -16.51 10.44
CA GLY A 205 -21.65 -16.74 11.18
C GLY A 205 -22.93 -16.19 10.53
N ASP A 206 -22.80 -15.39 9.48
CA ASP A 206 -23.87 -14.80 8.68
C ASP A 206 -23.81 -15.39 7.27
N THR A 207 -24.79 -16.19 6.94
CA THR A 207 -24.83 -16.91 5.66
C THR A 207 -24.95 -16.01 4.44
N GLU A 208 -25.64 -14.86 4.55
CA GLU A 208 -25.79 -13.91 3.42
C GLU A 208 -24.45 -13.22 3.09
N ILE A 209 -23.71 -12.82 4.12
CA ILE A 209 -22.38 -12.21 3.94
C ILE A 209 -21.39 -13.24 3.40
N ALA A 210 -21.37 -14.43 3.96
CA ALA A 210 -20.52 -15.52 3.48
C ALA A 210 -20.79 -15.86 2.02
N GLU A 211 -22.07 -15.96 1.61
CA GLU A 211 -22.42 -16.21 0.22
C GLU A 211 -21.95 -15.10 -0.71
N LYS A 212 -22.11 -13.84 -0.35
CA LYS A 212 -21.62 -12.72 -1.13
C LYS A 212 -20.10 -12.76 -1.35
N PHE A 213 -19.31 -13.11 -0.33
CA PHE A 213 -17.87 -13.28 -0.48
C PHE A 213 -17.53 -14.45 -1.40
N ARG A 214 -18.24 -15.56 -1.26
CA ARG A 214 -18.07 -16.76 -2.10
C ARG A 214 -18.47 -16.52 -3.55
N GLU A 215 -19.56 -15.81 -3.80
CA GLU A 215 -19.96 -15.42 -5.17
C GLU A 215 -18.89 -14.57 -5.84
N GLN A 216 -18.33 -13.63 -5.12
CA GLN A 216 -17.24 -12.79 -5.59
C GLN A 216 -15.98 -13.61 -5.88
N ASP A 217 -15.56 -14.47 -4.95
CA ASP A 217 -14.39 -15.33 -5.13
C ASP A 217 -14.59 -16.32 -6.31
N ARG A 218 -15.77 -16.92 -6.44
CA ARG A 218 -16.15 -17.80 -7.55
C ARG A 218 -16.05 -17.07 -8.89
N ARG A 219 -16.58 -15.86 -8.98
CA ARG A 219 -16.52 -15.05 -10.19
C ARG A 219 -15.06 -14.78 -10.61
N ILE A 220 -14.18 -14.46 -9.68
CA ILE A 220 -12.76 -14.22 -9.95
C ILE A 220 -12.08 -15.49 -10.48
N ILE A 221 -12.38 -16.65 -9.90
CA ILE A 221 -11.84 -17.93 -10.34
C ILE A 221 -12.35 -18.28 -11.74
N GLU A 222 -13.66 -18.14 -11.99
CA GLU A 222 -14.29 -18.49 -13.27
C GLU A 222 -13.89 -17.56 -14.42
N THR A 223 -13.77 -16.26 -14.14
CA THR A 223 -13.44 -15.26 -15.18
C THR A 223 -11.94 -15.04 -15.33
N ASN A 224 -11.13 -15.56 -14.42
CA ASN A 224 -9.69 -15.30 -14.35
C ASN A 224 -9.37 -13.79 -14.38
N THR A 225 -10.19 -12.98 -13.71
CA THR A 225 -10.06 -11.52 -13.75
C THR A 225 -9.97 -10.99 -12.30
N PRO A 226 -8.95 -10.21 -11.97
CA PRO A 226 -8.83 -9.64 -10.63
C PRO A 226 -9.89 -8.55 -10.38
N GLU A 227 -10.38 -8.45 -9.16
CA GLU A 227 -11.17 -7.33 -8.68
C GLU A 227 -10.33 -6.50 -7.73
N LEU A 228 -10.02 -5.25 -8.12
CA LEU A 228 -9.11 -4.36 -7.42
C LEU A 228 -9.82 -3.12 -6.89
N HIS A 229 -9.29 -2.57 -5.77
CA HIS A 229 -9.75 -1.32 -5.15
C HIS A 229 -11.24 -1.29 -4.79
N ILE A 230 -11.76 -2.41 -4.31
CA ILE A 230 -13.12 -2.49 -3.81
C ILE A 230 -13.15 -1.84 -2.43
N THR A 231 -13.68 -0.62 -2.36
CA THR A 231 -13.83 0.08 -1.08
C THR A 231 -15.05 -0.47 -0.35
N ALA A 232 -14.84 -1.04 0.81
CA ALA A 232 -15.91 -1.55 1.67
C ALA A 232 -15.84 -0.94 3.08
N LYS A 233 -17.02 -0.75 3.68
CA LYS A 233 -17.14 -0.33 5.07
C LYS A 233 -17.36 -1.58 5.92
N LYS A 234 -16.47 -1.85 6.88
CA LYS A 234 -16.63 -2.96 7.80
C LYS A 234 -17.88 -2.74 8.65
N GLN A 235 -18.70 -3.77 8.83
CA GLN A 235 -19.91 -3.66 9.66
C GLN A 235 -19.59 -3.40 11.13
N LYS A 236 -18.48 -3.95 11.63
CA LYS A 236 -18.05 -3.78 13.00
C LYS A 236 -17.19 -2.50 13.11
N LEU A 237 -17.52 -1.67 14.08
CA LEU A 237 -16.79 -0.45 14.40
C LEU A 237 -15.43 -0.76 15.04
N ASP A 238 -14.51 0.19 15.01
CA ASP A 238 -13.24 0.11 15.75
C ASP A 238 -13.47 0.23 17.28
N ALA A 239 -12.39 0.19 18.06
CA ALA A 239 -12.46 0.33 19.52
C ALA A 239 -13.03 1.69 19.97
N GLU A 240 -12.96 2.72 19.13
CA GLU A 240 -13.48 4.06 19.36
C GLU A 240 -14.90 4.26 18.80
N GLY A 241 -15.53 3.20 18.28
CA GLY A 241 -16.88 3.26 17.72
C GLY A 241 -16.99 3.88 16.33
N ARG A 242 -15.87 3.98 15.59
CA ARG A 242 -15.81 4.55 14.24
C ARG A 242 -15.90 3.48 13.17
N PRO A 243 -16.44 3.79 11.99
CA PRO A 243 -16.47 2.85 10.87
C PRO A 243 -15.05 2.60 10.32
N VAL A 244 -14.72 1.34 10.13
CA VAL A 244 -13.47 0.92 9.49
C VAL A 244 -13.70 0.81 7.98
N TRP A 245 -12.82 1.46 7.20
CA TRP A 245 -12.82 1.41 5.74
C TRP A 245 -11.73 0.48 5.25
N LEU A 246 -12.09 -0.46 4.40
CA LEU A 246 -11.16 -1.40 3.77
C LEU A 246 -11.06 -1.15 2.27
N ASP A 247 -9.84 -1.19 1.75
CA ASP A 247 -9.55 -1.36 0.32
C ASP A 247 -9.23 -2.83 0.08
N ILE A 248 -10.06 -3.50 -0.72
CA ILE A 248 -10.01 -4.95 -0.93
C ILE A 248 -9.56 -5.22 -2.35
N ASN A 249 -8.51 -6.01 -2.48
CA ASN A 249 -8.01 -6.52 -3.74
C ASN A 249 -8.10 -8.04 -3.73
N LYS A 250 -8.73 -8.62 -4.74
CA LYS A 250 -8.85 -10.06 -4.90
C LYS A 250 -8.30 -10.48 -6.26
N LEU A 251 -7.38 -11.44 -6.27
CA LEU A 251 -6.65 -11.87 -7.45
C LEU A 251 -6.73 -13.39 -7.60
N PRO A 252 -6.85 -13.91 -8.84
CA PRO A 252 -6.71 -15.34 -9.08
C PRO A 252 -5.26 -15.78 -8.86
N ILE A 253 -5.06 -16.94 -8.22
CA ILE A 253 -3.75 -17.59 -8.07
C ILE A 253 -3.59 -18.61 -9.19
N HIS A 254 -2.43 -18.65 -9.83
CA HIS A 254 -2.14 -19.55 -10.95
C HIS A 254 -1.06 -20.57 -10.60
N ASP A 255 -1.18 -21.76 -11.20
CA ASP A 255 -0.09 -22.73 -11.25
C ASP A 255 0.95 -22.39 -12.34
N ASP A 256 2.02 -23.18 -12.43
CA ASP A 256 3.09 -23.01 -13.44
C ASP A 256 2.58 -23.18 -14.89
N HIS A 257 1.37 -23.69 -15.09
CA HIS A 257 0.73 -23.89 -16.40
C HIS A 257 -0.29 -22.79 -16.71
N GLY A 258 -0.49 -21.82 -15.80
CA GLY A 258 -1.45 -20.72 -15.95
C GLY A 258 -2.90 -21.06 -15.62
N ASN A 259 -3.16 -22.23 -15.02
CA ASN A 259 -4.50 -22.58 -14.56
C ASN A 259 -4.78 -21.90 -13.21
N VAL A 260 -6.01 -21.42 -13.02
CA VAL A 260 -6.43 -20.85 -11.75
C VAL A 260 -6.57 -21.96 -10.70
N ILE A 261 -5.78 -21.87 -9.63
CA ILE A 261 -5.76 -22.82 -8.52
C ILE A 261 -6.37 -22.26 -7.23
N GLY A 262 -6.78 -20.99 -7.22
CA GLY A 262 -7.38 -20.37 -6.06
C GLY A 262 -7.51 -18.86 -6.18
N VAL A 263 -7.82 -18.22 -5.06
CA VAL A 263 -7.96 -16.76 -4.94
C VAL A 263 -7.11 -16.22 -3.79
N LEU A 264 -6.43 -15.10 -4.05
CA LEU A 264 -5.70 -14.31 -3.06
C LEU A 264 -6.52 -13.06 -2.72
N GLY A 265 -6.79 -12.83 -1.45
CA GLY A 265 -7.38 -11.61 -0.94
C GLY A 265 -6.36 -10.77 -0.18
N VAL A 266 -6.27 -9.49 -0.51
CA VAL A 266 -5.43 -8.50 0.18
C VAL A 266 -6.31 -7.33 0.58
N LEU A 267 -6.37 -7.05 1.89
CA LEU A 267 -7.20 -6.00 2.46
C LEU A 267 -6.30 -4.98 3.19
N GLU A 268 -6.53 -3.72 2.92
CA GLU A 268 -5.84 -2.61 3.57
C GLU A 268 -6.83 -1.75 4.36
N ASP A 269 -6.50 -1.43 5.61
CA ASP A 269 -7.26 -0.46 6.40
C ASP A 269 -6.92 0.97 5.94
N ILE A 270 -7.86 1.57 5.20
CA ILE A 270 -7.74 2.93 4.68
C ILE A 270 -8.49 3.97 5.53
N THR A 271 -8.91 3.63 6.74
CA THR A 271 -9.72 4.51 7.60
C THR A 271 -9.04 5.85 7.85
N LYS A 272 -7.76 5.84 8.20
CA LYS A 272 -6.99 7.09 8.42
C LYS A 272 -6.94 7.95 7.17
N ARG A 273 -6.74 7.34 5.99
CA ARG A 273 -6.72 8.04 4.70
C ARG A 273 -8.08 8.67 4.40
N LYS A 274 -9.16 7.91 4.57
CA LYS A 274 -10.53 8.40 4.35
C LYS A 274 -10.91 9.55 5.27
N LEU A 275 -10.60 9.44 6.56
CA LEU A 275 -10.85 10.52 7.52
C LEU A 275 -10.04 11.79 7.19
N ALA A 276 -8.79 11.64 6.77
CA ALA A 276 -7.96 12.78 6.35
C ALA A 276 -8.49 13.44 5.07
N GLU A 277 -8.93 12.64 4.08
CA GLU A 277 -9.56 13.13 2.85
C GLU A 277 -10.87 13.90 3.16
N GLU A 278 -11.72 13.36 4.04
CA GLU A 278 -12.96 14.01 4.46
C GLU A 278 -12.69 15.32 5.23
N ALA A 279 -11.73 15.30 6.15
CA ALA A 279 -11.34 16.51 6.90
C ALA A 279 -10.79 17.60 5.96
N LEU A 280 -9.91 17.23 5.01
CA LEU A 280 -9.39 18.16 4.01
C LEU A 280 -10.49 18.73 3.11
N ARG A 281 -11.44 17.88 2.70
CA ARG A 281 -12.60 18.32 1.91
C ARG A 281 -13.46 19.30 2.68
N ALA A 282 -13.75 19.03 3.94
CA ALA A 282 -14.53 19.92 4.81
C ALA A 282 -13.81 21.27 5.02
N GLU A 283 -12.51 21.26 5.26
CA GLU A 283 -11.68 22.46 5.41
C GLU A 283 -11.66 23.30 4.14
N LYS A 284 -11.49 22.64 2.97
CA LYS A 284 -11.56 23.32 1.67
C LYS A 284 -12.91 23.95 1.43
N GLN A 285 -14.01 23.25 1.70
CA GLN A 285 -15.36 23.79 1.56
C GLN A 285 -15.59 24.99 2.49
N LYS A 286 -15.12 24.90 3.74
CA LYS A 286 -15.21 26.01 4.70
C LYS A 286 -14.41 27.21 4.23
N SER A 287 -13.20 27.02 3.74
CA SER A 287 -12.35 28.08 3.18
C SER A 287 -13.00 28.75 1.97
N GLU A 288 -13.59 27.95 1.06
CA GLU A 288 -14.33 28.49 -0.11
C GLU A 288 -15.55 29.30 0.31
N HIS A 289 -16.33 28.80 1.27
CA HIS A 289 -17.48 29.53 1.77
C HIS A 289 -17.10 30.88 2.41
N LEU A 290 -16.00 30.90 3.18
CA LEU A 290 -15.49 32.15 3.77
C LEU A 290 -15.04 33.15 2.70
N LEU A 291 -14.42 32.71 1.61
CA LEU A 291 -14.03 33.59 0.50
C LEU A 291 -15.23 34.16 -0.23
N LEU A 292 -16.28 33.38 -0.43
CA LEU A 292 -17.53 33.83 -1.07
C LEU A 292 -18.33 34.84 -0.23
N ASN A 293 -18.12 34.89 1.07
CA ASN A 293 -18.69 35.93 1.93
C ASN A 293 -17.98 37.28 1.77
N ILE A 294 -16.80 37.31 1.10
CA ILE A 294 -16.00 38.53 0.97
C ILE A 294 -15.94 39.00 -0.50
N LEU A 295 -15.96 38.06 -1.46
CA LEU A 295 -15.76 38.34 -2.89
C LEU A 295 -16.83 37.63 -3.73
N PRO A 296 -17.27 38.24 -4.85
CA PRO A 296 -18.16 37.59 -5.79
C PRO A 296 -17.55 36.29 -6.36
N GLN A 297 -18.38 35.28 -6.66
CA GLN A 297 -17.96 33.99 -7.17
C GLN A 297 -17.00 34.11 -8.39
N ALA A 298 -17.35 34.94 -9.37
CA ALA A 298 -16.54 35.15 -10.58
C ALA A 298 -15.13 35.69 -10.27
N ILE A 299 -15.00 36.47 -9.20
CA ILE A 299 -13.72 37.01 -8.74
C ILE A 299 -12.91 35.94 -7.99
N VAL A 300 -13.58 35.13 -7.15
CA VAL A 300 -12.93 33.99 -6.46
C VAL A 300 -12.37 33.00 -7.45
N ASP A 301 -13.09 32.67 -8.52
CA ASP A 301 -12.65 31.74 -9.55
C ASP A 301 -11.40 32.24 -10.30
N ARG A 302 -11.31 33.55 -10.57
CA ARG A 302 -10.13 34.19 -11.18
C ARG A 302 -8.94 34.25 -10.24
N LEU A 303 -9.15 34.54 -8.97
CA LEU A 303 -8.08 34.53 -7.96
C LEU A 303 -7.48 33.12 -7.79
N LYS A 304 -8.27 32.06 -7.91
CA LYS A 304 -7.78 30.68 -7.92
C LYS A 304 -6.86 30.37 -9.11
N GLN A 305 -7.02 31.11 -10.22
CA GLN A 305 -6.19 30.98 -11.43
C GLN A 305 -4.91 31.82 -11.37
N LEU A 306 -4.58 32.39 -10.19
CA LEU A 306 -3.37 33.21 -9.96
C LEU A 306 -3.28 34.48 -10.81
N GLU A 307 -4.37 35.08 -11.19
CA GLU A 307 -4.36 36.39 -11.81
C GLU A 307 -3.87 37.45 -10.80
N SER A 308 -2.81 38.17 -11.15
CA SER A 308 -2.13 39.09 -10.23
C SER A 308 -2.84 40.42 -10.04
N ALA A 309 -3.75 40.79 -10.93
CA ALA A 309 -4.57 41.99 -10.84
C ALA A 309 -5.91 41.75 -11.56
N ILE A 310 -6.99 41.94 -10.83
CA ILE A 310 -8.35 41.86 -11.38
C ILE A 310 -8.89 43.28 -11.44
N ALA A 311 -9.03 43.83 -12.66
CA ALA A 311 -9.66 45.11 -12.89
C ALA A 311 -10.35 45.07 -14.26
N ASP A 312 -11.67 45.13 -14.25
CA ASP A 312 -12.50 45.04 -15.44
C ASP A 312 -13.30 46.32 -15.63
N ARG A 313 -13.48 46.72 -16.87
CA ARG A 313 -14.34 47.85 -17.22
C ARG A 313 -15.74 47.36 -17.56
N PHE A 314 -16.72 48.04 -16.97
CA PHE A 314 -18.14 47.84 -17.21
C PHE A 314 -18.70 49.16 -17.73
N ASP A 315 -19.23 49.13 -18.94
CA ASP A 315 -19.70 50.40 -19.61
C ASP A 315 -21.11 50.78 -19.18
N ASP A 316 -21.89 49.88 -18.61
CA ASP A 316 -23.31 50.13 -18.22
C ASP A 316 -23.59 49.55 -16.84
N THR A 317 -23.17 50.27 -15.81
CA THR A 317 -23.34 49.89 -14.40
C THR A 317 -24.20 50.95 -13.72
N THR A 318 -25.19 50.51 -12.93
CA THR A 318 -25.98 51.40 -12.09
C THR A 318 -25.52 51.29 -10.64
N VAL A 319 -25.04 52.38 -10.08
CA VAL A 319 -24.51 52.46 -8.71
C VAL A 319 -25.49 53.18 -7.83
N MET A 320 -25.76 52.64 -6.65
CA MET A 320 -26.59 53.25 -5.66
C MET A 320 -25.85 53.41 -4.33
N PHE A 321 -26.04 54.56 -3.71
CA PHE A 321 -25.69 54.83 -2.31
C PHE A 321 -26.95 55.08 -1.52
N ALA A 322 -27.05 54.50 -0.34
CA ALA A 322 -28.11 54.78 0.63
C ALA A 322 -27.49 55.09 2.00
N ASP A 323 -27.85 56.19 2.59
CA ASP A 323 -27.30 56.71 3.86
C ASP A 323 -28.41 56.93 4.89
N ILE A 324 -28.13 56.65 6.17
CA ILE A 324 -29.11 56.76 7.26
C ILE A 324 -29.09 58.19 7.78
N VAL A 325 -30.21 58.86 7.64
CA VAL A 325 -30.34 60.30 8.02
C VAL A 325 -30.27 60.46 9.54
N GLY A 326 -29.39 61.38 9.97
CA GLY A 326 -29.24 61.72 11.39
C GLY A 326 -28.51 60.67 12.23
N PHE A 327 -27.88 59.65 11.58
CA PHE A 327 -27.18 58.56 12.28
C PHE A 327 -26.05 59.06 13.18
N THR A 328 -25.30 60.07 12.80
CA THR A 328 -24.25 60.70 13.63
C THR A 328 -24.83 61.23 14.96
N THR A 329 -26.04 61.82 14.93
CA THR A 329 -26.72 62.29 16.14
C THR A 329 -27.20 61.08 16.96
N LEU A 330 -27.79 60.07 16.35
CA LEU A 330 -28.23 58.86 17.01
C LEU A 330 -27.07 58.16 17.73
N SER A 331 -25.96 57.98 17.03
CA SER A 331 -24.76 57.31 17.55
C SER A 331 -24.10 58.03 18.73
N SER A 332 -24.37 59.32 18.91
CA SER A 332 -23.90 60.08 20.07
C SER A 332 -24.74 59.86 21.34
N HIS A 333 -25.94 59.25 21.22
CA HIS A 333 -26.89 59.09 22.33
C HIS A 333 -27.05 57.63 22.77
N ILE A 334 -26.53 56.66 22.03
CA ILE A 334 -26.61 55.21 22.35
C ILE A 334 -25.21 54.60 22.46
N SER A 335 -25.15 53.41 23.07
CA SER A 335 -23.86 52.73 23.22
C SER A 335 -23.28 52.27 21.88
N PRO A 336 -21.94 52.15 21.73
CA PRO A 336 -21.31 51.63 20.50
C PRO A 336 -21.81 50.24 20.09
N ILE A 337 -22.20 49.38 21.04
CA ILE A 337 -22.72 48.03 20.76
C ILE A 337 -24.12 48.16 20.12
N GLU A 338 -25.00 49.00 20.69
CA GLU A 338 -26.33 49.24 20.14
C GLU A 338 -26.26 49.86 18.73
N VAL A 339 -25.28 50.74 18.47
CA VAL A 339 -25.02 51.30 17.13
C VAL A 339 -24.73 50.17 16.13
N VAL A 340 -23.84 49.24 16.48
CA VAL A 340 -23.49 48.10 15.61
C VAL A 340 -24.68 47.17 15.41
N ASP A 341 -25.49 46.94 16.47
CA ASP A 341 -26.67 46.05 16.37
C ASP A 341 -27.75 46.67 15.45
N ILE A 342 -27.99 47.98 15.52
CA ILE A 342 -28.93 48.69 14.64
C ILE A 342 -28.44 48.63 13.19
N LEU A 343 -27.16 48.94 12.93
CA LEU A 343 -26.56 48.84 11.59
C LEU A 343 -26.67 47.44 11.04
N ASN A 344 -26.37 46.42 11.86
CA ASN A 344 -26.42 45.05 11.44
C ASN A 344 -27.85 44.60 11.07
N GLN A 345 -28.84 45.01 11.81
CA GLN A 345 -30.27 44.76 11.50
C GLN A 345 -30.65 45.40 10.16
N ILE A 346 -30.35 46.70 9.96
CA ILE A 346 -30.67 47.44 8.73
C ILE A 346 -29.92 46.84 7.52
N PHE A 347 -28.62 46.69 7.63
CA PHE A 347 -27.80 46.17 6.50
C PHE A 347 -28.13 44.72 6.17
N SER A 348 -28.53 43.90 7.15
CA SER A 348 -29.01 42.54 6.87
C SER A 348 -30.34 42.53 6.08
N VAL A 349 -31.18 43.55 6.25
CA VAL A 349 -32.36 43.71 5.39
C VAL A 349 -31.93 44.11 3.98
N PHE A 350 -31.01 45.09 3.85
CA PHE A 350 -30.51 45.54 2.57
C PHE A 350 -29.75 44.47 1.80
N ASP A 351 -28.98 43.61 2.50
CA ASP A 351 -28.31 42.45 1.90
C ASP A 351 -29.34 41.49 1.28
N ARG A 352 -30.43 41.18 1.99
CA ARG A 352 -31.53 40.36 1.44
C ARG A 352 -32.23 40.99 0.24
N LEU A 353 -32.35 42.34 0.23
CA LEU A 353 -32.91 43.05 -0.91
C LEU A 353 -31.96 43.06 -2.11
N ALA A 354 -30.65 43.18 -1.87
CA ALA A 354 -29.64 43.05 -2.92
C ALA A 354 -29.71 41.67 -3.58
N ASP A 355 -29.76 40.61 -2.78
CA ASP A 355 -29.93 39.23 -3.27
C ASP A 355 -31.26 39.05 -4.05
N LYS A 356 -32.38 39.58 -3.52
CA LYS A 356 -33.71 39.51 -4.18
C LYS A 356 -33.68 40.12 -5.59
N HIS A 357 -32.97 41.23 -5.75
CA HIS A 357 -32.91 41.96 -7.03
C HIS A 357 -31.68 41.55 -7.90
N GLY A 358 -30.85 40.60 -7.41
CA GLY A 358 -29.65 40.15 -8.11
C GLY A 358 -28.59 41.24 -8.31
N LEU A 359 -28.39 42.04 -7.28
CA LEU A 359 -27.43 43.16 -7.25
C LEU A 359 -26.22 42.80 -6.38
N GLU A 360 -25.10 43.39 -6.68
CA GLU A 360 -23.86 43.17 -5.94
C GLU A 360 -23.68 44.22 -4.84
N LYS A 361 -23.64 43.81 -3.58
CA LYS A 361 -23.20 44.63 -2.49
C LYS A 361 -21.70 44.90 -2.62
N ILE A 362 -21.32 46.16 -2.69
CA ILE A 362 -19.93 46.54 -2.81
C ILE A 362 -19.28 46.70 -1.43
N LYS A 363 -19.82 47.57 -0.60
CA LYS A 363 -19.32 47.85 0.76
C LYS A 363 -20.28 48.70 1.57
N THR A 364 -20.00 48.79 2.85
CA THR A 364 -20.56 49.83 3.72
C THR A 364 -19.48 50.86 4.05
N ILE A 365 -19.86 52.14 4.13
CA ILE A 365 -18.98 53.25 4.46
C ILE A 365 -19.59 54.01 5.62
N GLY A 366 -19.25 53.60 6.86
CA GLY A 366 -19.98 54.09 8.07
C GLY A 366 -21.43 53.63 8.06
N ASP A 367 -22.35 54.56 7.99
CA ASP A 367 -23.80 54.39 7.90
C ASP A 367 -24.36 54.37 6.47
N ALA A 368 -23.45 54.52 5.46
CA ALA A 368 -23.85 54.42 4.06
C ALA A 368 -23.67 52.98 3.52
N TYR A 369 -24.63 52.52 2.71
CA TYR A 369 -24.65 51.24 2.00
C TYR A 369 -24.45 51.46 0.49
N MET A 370 -23.49 50.79 -0.10
CA MET A 370 -23.19 50.86 -1.53
C MET A 370 -23.49 49.55 -2.22
N VAL A 371 -24.30 49.59 -3.27
CA VAL A 371 -24.68 48.44 -4.12
C VAL A 371 -24.62 48.81 -5.58
N ALA A 372 -24.38 47.84 -6.45
CA ALA A 372 -24.36 48.09 -7.89
C ALA A 372 -25.03 46.96 -8.68
N GLY A 373 -25.61 47.31 -9.81
CA GLY A 373 -26.15 46.39 -10.80
C GLY A 373 -25.33 46.43 -12.09
N GLY A 374 -25.22 45.29 -12.76
CA GLY A 374 -24.47 45.13 -14.02
C GLY A 374 -23.04 44.68 -13.83
N LEU A 375 -22.70 44.15 -12.65
CA LEU A 375 -21.40 43.55 -12.34
C LEU A 375 -21.56 42.44 -11.26
N PRO A 376 -20.64 41.49 -11.08
CA PRO A 376 -19.53 41.23 -11.97
C PRO A 376 -19.96 40.62 -13.32
N ILE A 377 -21.24 40.35 -13.48
CA ILE A 377 -21.85 39.88 -14.72
C ILE A 377 -22.71 40.99 -15.28
N PRO A 378 -22.43 41.46 -16.52
CA PRO A 378 -23.24 42.51 -17.18
C PRO A 378 -24.71 42.07 -17.33
N ARG A 379 -25.61 43.00 -17.06
CA ARG A 379 -27.08 42.82 -17.25
C ARG A 379 -27.68 44.13 -17.76
N SER A 380 -28.65 43.99 -18.67
CA SER A 380 -29.28 45.15 -19.31
C SER A 380 -30.33 45.86 -18.46
N ASP A 381 -30.90 45.15 -17.48
CA ASP A 381 -31.96 45.63 -16.55
C ASP A 381 -31.41 46.15 -15.22
N SER A 382 -30.09 46.47 -15.18
CA SER A 382 -29.47 46.97 -13.95
C SER A 382 -30.10 48.28 -13.41
N PRO A 383 -30.50 49.26 -14.24
CA PRO A 383 -31.17 50.45 -13.72
C PRO A 383 -32.50 50.12 -13.07
N GLU A 384 -33.31 49.25 -13.66
CA GLU A 384 -34.61 48.82 -13.15
C GLU A 384 -34.48 48.01 -11.85
N ALA A 385 -33.51 47.10 -11.80
CA ALA A 385 -33.25 46.30 -10.60
C ALA A 385 -32.80 47.17 -9.41
N VAL A 386 -31.94 48.19 -9.67
CA VAL A 386 -31.51 49.14 -8.63
C VAL A 386 -32.64 50.05 -8.22
N ALA A 387 -33.49 50.50 -9.12
CA ALA A 387 -34.67 51.34 -8.82
C ALA A 387 -35.67 50.59 -7.93
N ASN A 388 -35.95 49.31 -8.26
CA ASN A 388 -36.81 48.44 -7.47
C ASN A 388 -36.25 48.20 -6.07
N MET A 389 -34.94 47.91 -5.97
CA MET A 389 -34.31 47.78 -4.65
C MET A 389 -34.40 49.05 -3.84
N ALA A 390 -34.18 50.23 -4.47
CA ALA A 390 -34.29 51.53 -3.78
C ALA A 390 -35.67 51.79 -3.21
N LEU A 391 -36.74 51.45 -3.94
CA LEU A 391 -38.11 51.52 -3.46
C LEU A 391 -38.41 50.56 -2.31
N ASP A 392 -37.95 49.30 -2.45
CA ASP A 392 -38.09 48.30 -1.39
C ASP A 392 -37.32 48.71 -0.12
N MET A 393 -36.14 49.37 -0.27
CA MET A 393 -35.39 49.90 0.89
C MET A 393 -36.14 50.99 1.62
N LEU A 394 -36.76 51.93 0.90
CA LEU A 394 -37.60 52.96 1.54
C LEU A 394 -38.77 52.34 2.33
N GLN A 395 -39.45 51.36 1.74
CA GLN A 395 -40.54 50.66 2.41
C GLN A 395 -40.01 49.89 3.64
N ALA A 396 -38.91 49.15 3.52
CA ALA A 396 -38.34 48.43 4.64
C ALA A 396 -37.95 49.35 5.81
N MET A 397 -37.47 50.56 5.52
CA MET A 397 -37.12 51.53 6.54
C MET A 397 -38.36 52.17 7.16
N ALA A 398 -39.45 52.36 6.43
CA ALA A 398 -40.73 52.82 6.98
C ALA A 398 -41.32 51.80 7.99
N ASP A 399 -41.09 50.51 7.74
CA ASP A 399 -41.51 49.40 8.61
C ASP A 399 -40.54 49.14 9.77
N PHE A 400 -39.31 49.69 9.71
CA PHE A 400 -38.26 49.48 10.70
C PHE A 400 -38.48 50.43 11.93
N GLN A 401 -38.74 49.84 13.07
CA GLN A 401 -38.87 50.58 14.33
C GLN A 401 -37.79 50.09 15.32
N PRO A 402 -36.70 50.85 15.49
CA PRO A 402 -35.73 50.51 16.53
C PRO A 402 -36.37 50.72 17.90
N ALA A 403 -36.15 49.78 18.83
CA ALA A 403 -36.75 49.82 20.18
C ALA A 403 -36.44 51.14 20.88
N GLY A 404 -37.52 51.98 21.10
CA GLY A 404 -37.43 53.21 21.86
C GLY A 404 -36.96 54.45 21.11
N ASN A 405 -36.70 54.39 19.81
CA ASN A 405 -36.23 55.54 19.03
C ASN A 405 -37.26 56.01 17.97
N SER A 406 -37.06 57.25 17.49
CA SER A 406 -37.82 57.76 16.35
C SER A 406 -37.58 56.98 15.09
N PRO A 407 -38.53 56.92 14.12
CA PRO A 407 -38.35 56.29 12.85
C PRO A 407 -37.08 56.79 12.15
N LEU A 408 -36.27 55.87 11.63
CA LEU A 408 -35.06 56.19 10.87
C LEU A 408 -35.43 56.33 9.40
N GLU A 409 -34.97 57.40 8.79
CA GLU A 409 -35.12 57.63 7.36
C GLU A 409 -33.76 57.38 6.63
N ILE A 410 -33.84 57.00 5.36
CA ILE A 410 -32.67 56.95 4.49
C ILE A 410 -32.82 57.97 3.34
N ARG A 411 -31.69 58.39 2.81
CA ARG A 411 -31.64 59.10 1.53
C ARG A 411 -30.87 58.25 0.54
N ILE A 412 -31.35 58.18 -0.68
CA ILE A 412 -30.81 57.33 -1.70
C ILE A 412 -30.39 58.14 -2.93
N GLY A 413 -29.19 57.88 -3.44
CA GLY A 413 -28.69 58.47 -4.69
C GLY A 413 -28.31 57.41 -5.69
N VAL A 414 -28.74 57.53 -6.96
CA VAL A 414 -28.52 56.58 -8.00
C VAL A 414 -27.89 57.27 -9.27
N ASN A 415 -26.90 56.63 -9.85
CA ASN A 415 -26.33 57.06 -11.14
C ASN A 415 -25.95 55.84 -11.99
N THR A 416 -26.12 55.97 -13.31
CA THR A 416 -25.80 54.92 -14.29
C THR A 416 -24.72 55.41 -15.22
N GLY A 417 -23.69 54.59 -15.49
CA GLY A 417 -22.59 54.87 -16.41
C GLY A 417 -21.43 53.90 -16.29
N PRO A 418 -20.29 54.20 -16.95
CA PRO A 418 -19.15 53.31 -16.91
C PRO A 418 -18.41 53.34 -15.56
N VAL A 419 -17.95 52.13 -15.13
CA VAL A 419 -17.08 51.94 -13.96
C VAL A 419 -15.93 50.99 -14.28
N VAL A 420 -14.91 51.01 -13.44
CA VAL A 420 -13.90 49.95 -13.34
C VAL A 420 -14.17 49.21 -12.01
N ALA A 421 -14.35 47.94 -12.08
CA ALA A 421 -14.48 47.09 -10.90
C ALA A 421 -13.27 46.18 -10.77
N GLY A 422 -12.78 45.97 -9.54
CA GLY A 422 -11.60 45.14 -9.37
C GLY A 422 -11.26 44.86 -7.92
N VAL A 423 -10.19 44.08 -7.74
CA VAL A 423 -9.67 43.72 -6.43
C VAL A 423 -8.39 44.45 -6.15
N ILE A 424 -8.37 45.20 -5.06
CA ILE A 424 -7.19 45.92 -4.58
C ILE A 424 -6.74 45.35 -3.25
N GLY A 425 -5.43 45.24 -3.07
CA GLY A 425 -4.77 44.84 -1.85
C GLY A 425 -4.02 43.52 -1.98
N ILE A 426 -3.04 43.32 -1.08
CA ILE A 426 -2.23 42.09 -1.02
C ILE A 426 -2.63 41.27 0.19
N LYS A 427 -2.97 41.89 1.31
CA LYS A 427 -3.31 41.23 2.58
C LYS A 427 -4.81 41.18 2.89
N LYS A 428 -5.54 42.23 2.45
CA LYS A 428 -7.00 42.32 2.58
C LYS A 428 -7.54 42.65 1.21
N PHE A 429 -8.10 41.66 0.55
CA PHE A 429 -8.76 41.86 -0.73
C PHE A 429 -10.06 42.61 -0.54
N ILE A 430 -10.25 43.67 -1.29
CA ILE A 430 -11.47 44.46 -1.36
C ILE A 430 -11.88 44.54 -2.82
N TYR A 431 -13.07 43.99 -3.15
CA TYR A 431 -13.69 44.24 -4.43
C TYR A 431 -14.38 45.59 -4.39
N ASP A 432 -13.97 46.50 -5.23
CA ASP A 432 -14.47 47.88 -5.20
C ASP A 432 -14.67 48.43 -6.62
N LEU A 433 -15.30 49.61 -6.70
CA LEU A 433 -15.66 50.31 -7.91
C LEU A 433 -14.98 51.66 -7.98
N TRP A 434 -14.44 51.97 -9.16
CA TRP A 434 -13.83 53.31 -9.47
C TRP A 434 -14.42 53.89 -10.73
N GLY A 435 -14.54 55.18 -10.74
CA GLY A 435 -15.00 55.93 -11.89
C GLY A 435 -15.89 57.11 -11.50
N ASP A 436 -16.13 57.96 -12.49
CA ASP A 436 -16.97 59.14 -12.33
C ASP A 436 -18.40 58.82 -11.95
N THR A 437 -18.89 57.69 -12.47
CA THR A 437 -20.23 57.16 -12.17
C THR A 437 -20.46 56.94 -10.66
N VAL A 438 -19.47 56.42 -9.96
CA VAL A 438 -19.50 56.23 -8.51
C VAL A 438 -19.57 57.53 -7.75
N ASN A 439 -18.74 58.52 -8.18
CA ASN A 439 -18.70 59.84 -7.56
C ASN A 439 -20.05 60.56 -7.72
N VAL A 440 -20.65 60.49 -8.92
CA VAL A 440 -21.96 61.10 -9.16
C VAL A 440 -23.06 60.44 -8.35
N ALA A 441 -23.10 59.09 -8.23
CA ALA A 441 -24.03 58.37 -7.40
C ALA A 441 -23.94 58.80 -5.93
N SER A 442 -22.72 58.91 -5.38
CA SER A 442 -22.49 59.44 -4.03
C SER A 442 -22.97 60.88 -3.86
N ARG A 443 -22.82 61.74 -4.95
CA ARG A 443 -23.36 63.11 -4.89
C ARG A 443 -24.87 63.18 -4.97
N MET A 444 -25.50 62.27 -5.73
CA MET A 444 -26.95 62.13 -5.72
C MET A 444 -27.46 61.78 -4.31
N GLU A 445 -26.80 60.92 -3.60
CA GLU A 445 -27.13 60.60 -2.21
C GLU A 445 -26.90 61.85 -1.31
N SER A 446 -25.70 62.41 -1.25
CA SER A 446 -25.35 63.45 -0.26
C SER A 446 -26.06 64.79 -0.47
N THR A 447 -26.59 65.04 -1.65
CA THR A 447 -27.49 66.18 -1.94
C THR A 447 -28.98 65.81 -1.88
N GLY A 448 -29.30 64.52 -1.59
CA GLY A 448 -30.65 64.00 -1.48
C GLY A 448 -31.42 64.55 -0.29
N LEU A 449 -32.74 64.28 -0.25
CA LEU A 449 -33.62 64.57 0.88
C LEU A 449 -33.97 63.25 1.63
N PRO A 450 -34.20 63.33 2.96
CA PRO A 450 -34.68 62.19 3.71
C PRO A 450 -35.97 61.57 3.12
N GLY A 451 -36.05 60.24 3.09
CA GLY A 451 -37.19 59.51 2.54
C GLY A 451 -37.34 59.58 1.01
N ARG A 452 -36.31 60.08 0.28
CA ARG A 452 -36.42 60.22 -1.17
C ARG A 452 -35.25 59.57 -1.89
N ILE A 453 -35.51 59.15 -3.16
CA ILE A 453 -34.54 58.58 -4.10
C ILE A 453 -34.21 59.64 -5.16
N GLN A 454 -32.97 60.12 -5.18
CA GLN A 454 -32.49 61.06 -6.18
C GLN A 454 -31.70 60.34 -7.26
N VAL A 455 -32.05 60.63 -8.51
CA VAL A 455 -31.35 60.02 -9.66
C VAL A 455 -30.76 61.09 -10.57
N SER A 456 -29.65 60.77 -11.25
CA SER A 456 -29.11 61.62 -12.30
C SER A 456 -29.95 61.57 -13.57
N GLU A 457 -29.73 62.55 -14.48
CA GLU A 457 -30.40 62.56 -15.77
C GLU A 457 -30.13 61.29 -16.60
N THR A 458 -28.92 60.74 -16.53
CA THR A 458 -28.54 59.50 -17.22
C THR A 458 -29.38 58.31 -16.73
N THR A 459 -29.61 58.19 -15.44
CA THR A 459 -30.47 57.13 -14.86
C THR A 459 -31.94 57.38 -15.19
N TYR A 460 -32.42 58.65 -15.12
CA TYR A 460 -33.78 59.02 -15.50
C TYR A 460 -34.10 58.60 -16.93
N LEU A 461 -33.23 58.89 -17.89
CA LEU A 461 -33.44 58.54 -19.32
C LEU A 461 -33.55 57.02 -19.56
N ARG A 462 -32.97 56.20 -18.69
CA ARG A 462 -33.08 54.78 -18.75
C ARG A 462 -34.43 54.26 -18.17
N LEU A 463 -34.94 54.92 -17.15
CA LEU A 463 -36.05 54.43 -16.34
C LEU A 463 -37.41 55.11 -16.63
N GLN A 464 -37.44 56.26 -17.36
CA GLN A 464 -38.62 57.11 -17.57
C GLN A 464 -39.85 56.39 -18.12
N ASN A 465 -39.66 55.26 -18.83
CA ASN A 465 -40.77 54.50 -19.41
C ASN A 465 -41.42 53.51 -18.42
N HIS A 466 -40.77 53.22 -17.33
CA HIS A 466 -41.18 52.17 -16.38
C HIS A 466 -41.52 52.75 -14.99
N PHE A 467 -40.98 53.93 -14.68
CA PHE A 467 -41.10 54.53 -13.34
C PHE A 467 -41.60 55.97 -13.45
N GLU A 468 -42.30 56.41 -12.37
CA GLU A 468 -42.78 57.78 -12.22
C GLU A 468 -41.68 58.66 -11.58
N PHE A 469 -41.50 59.85 -12.13
CA PHE A 469 -40.49 60.81 -11.69
C PHE A 469 -41.05 62.19 -11.50
N GLU A 470 -40.51 62.91 -10.51
CA GLU A 470 -40.66 64.37 -10.34
C GLU A 470 -39.36 65.07 -10.70
N GLU A 471 -39.40 66.08 -11.54
CA GLU A 471 -38.19 66.87 -11.84
C GLU A 471 -37.80 67.71 -10.62
N ARG A 472 -36.58 67.46 -10.10
CA ARG A 472 -36.01 68.29 -9.02
C ARG A 472 -35.42 69.58 -9.55
N GLY A 473 -34.94 69.58 -10.79
CA GLY A 473 -34.29 70.67 -11.46
C GLY A 473 -32.76 70.63 -11.39
N LEU A 474 -32.17 71.82 -11.62
CA LEU A 474 -30.71 71.95 -11.67
C LEU A 474 -30.13 72.18 -10.27
N ILE A 475 -29.24 71.29 -9.84
CA ILE A 475 -28.51 71.42 -8.58
C ILE A 475 -27.02 71.52 -8.77
N PRO A 476 -26.30 72.29 -7.96
CA PRO A 476 -24.83 72.34 -8.03
C PRO A 476 -24.22 71.06 -7.48
N ILE A 477 -23.43 70.38 -8.29
CA ILE A 477 -22.70 69.15 -7.90
C ILE A 477 -21.21 69.48 -7.83
N LYS A 478 -20.61 69.26 -6.67
CA LYS A 478 -19.18 69.54 -6.45
C LYS A 478 -18.30 68.80 -7.49
N GLY A 479 -17.52 69.56 -8.24
CA GLY A 479 -16.61 69.02 -9.27
C GLY A 479 -17.25 68.71 -10.62
N LYS A 480 -18.59 68.97 -10.78
CA LYS A 480 -19.35 68.71 -12.01
C LYS A 480 -20.15 69.90 -12.55
N GLY A 481 -20.14 70.99 -11.81
CA GLY A 481 -20.99 72.12 -12.14
C GLY A 481 -22.46 71.84 -11.77
N THR A 482 -23.36 72.32 -12.59
CA THR A 482 -24.81 72.19 -12.36
C THR A 482 -25.33 70.99 -13.15
N MET A 483 -26.03 70.07 -12.47
CA MET A 483 -26.63 68.86 -13.08
C MET A 483 -28.14 68.84 -12.90
N LYS A 484 -28.86 68.38 -13.91
CA LYS A 484 -30.29 68.11 -13.83
C LYS A 484 -30.56 66.80 -13.10
N THR A 485 -31.46 66.79 -12.14
CA THR A 485 -31.74 65.67 -11.30
C THR A 485 -33.26 65.45 -11.13
N TYR A 486 -33.61 64.23 -10.75
CA TYR A 486 -34.99 63.80 -10.67
C TYR A 486 -35.19 63.00 -9.37
N TRP A 487 -36.44 63.06 -8.87
CA TRP A 487 -36.91 62.18 -7.79
C TRP A 487 -37.61 61.00 -8.39
N LEU A 488 -37.18 59.78 -8.07
CA LEU A 488 -37.91 58.54 -8.36
C LEU A 488 -39.04 58.42 -7.31
N VAL A 489 -40.28 58.38 -7.77
CA VAL A 489 -41.49 58.38 -6.91
C VAL A 489 -42.04 56.97 -6.76
N GLY A 490 -42.11 56.21 -7.84
CA GLY A 490 -42.67 54.86 -7.86
C GLY A 490 -42.74 54.27 -9.26
N HIS A 491 -43.52 53.21 -9.39
CA HIS A 491 -43.82 52.62 -10.71
C HIS A 491 -44.87 53.47 -11.44
N ASN A 492 -44.78 53.55 -12.77
CA ASN A 492 -45.82 54.11 -13.56
C ASN A 492 -47.14 53.35 -13.30
N GLN A 493 -48.25 54.11 -13.00
CA GLN A 493 -49.57 53.50 -12.96
C GLN A 493 -49.95 53.04 -14.37
N THR A 494 -50.05 51.73 -14.56
CA THR A 494 -50.55 51.10 -15.80
C THR A 494 -52.02 51.35 -15.99
#